data_71d31161ab808038222077a1879f7492
#
_entry.id   71d31161ab808038222077a1879f7492
#
_cell.length_a   1.000
_cell.length_b   1.000
_cell.length_c   1.000
_cell.angle_alpha   90.00
_cell.angle_beta   90.00
_cell.angle_gamma   90.00
#
_symmetry.space_group_name_H-M   'P 1'
#
loop_
_entity.id
_entity.type
_entity.pdbx_description
1 polymer ?
#
loop_
_entity_poly.entity_id
_entity_poly.type
_entity_poly.pdbx_seq_one_letter_code
_entity_poly.pdbx_strand_id
1 'polypeptide(L)'
;VIDAYRIEYLHDHQQGAGAAMTTLGYRIGVLASGGGALIIADAAGWAVSYAVMAALMVIGFVTTLISPEPNAPKVIADDQSYAAWLKSAVMDPFADFMTRRNAIAILAFIGLYKYGDALLAVMSNPFYVDMGFSLTEIGLVTKTYGVAMTMAGSFVGGILVMRFGILPTLFWGGIAMAASNLLFALLATLGNNLFAFIAVISVENFANGLGGVAAIAYLSSLCNVAFTATQYALMTSFMAFTRTILASGGGWLADQVDWVTYFIITTFAGAPGLVLLWWLMRHIRTADKPAAPISALAADD
;
A
#
# COMPACT_ATOMS: atom_id res chain seq x y z
N VAL A 1 -1.96 6.51 12.98
CA VAL A 1 -1.21 7.58 13.64
C VAL A 1 -0.01 7.99 12.79
N ILE A 2 0.96 7.11 12.49
CA ILE A 2 2.18 7.45 11.72
C ILE A 2 1.85 8.06 10.35
N ASP A 3 0.91 7.45 9.60
CA ASP A 3 0.51 7.98 8.29
C ASP A 3 -0.20 9.32 8.41
N ALA A 4 -1.04 9.52 9.44
CA ALA A 4 -1.68 10.82 9.70
C ALA A 4 -0.62 11.90 10.00
N TYR A 5 0.32 11.62 10.90
CA TYR A 5 1.43 12.50 11.20
C TYR A 5 2.21 12.89 9.93
N ARG A 6 2.55 11.90 9.09
CA ARG A 6 3.24 12.13 7.81
C ARG A 6 2.44 13.05 6.88
N ILE A 7 1.13 12.82 6.76
CA ILE A 7 0.24 13.59 5.88
C ILE A 7 0.16 15.05 6.36
N GLU A 8 0.06 15.25 7.67
CA GLU A 8 -0.08 16.58 8.30
C GLU A 8 1.24 17.38 8.33
N TYR A 9 2.38 16.66 8.41
CA TYR A 9 3.69 17.29 8.57
C TYR A 9 4.40 17.60 7.25
N LEU A 10 4.20 16.75 6.21
CA LEU A 10 4.89 16.88 4.92
C LEU A 10 4.09 17.68 3.90
N HIS A 11 4.78 18.54 3.16
CA HIS A 11 4.18 19.26 2.03
C HIS A 11 3.79 18.28 0.89
N ASP A 12 2.84 18.69 0.03
CA ASP A 12 2.31 17.87 -1.08
C ASP A 12 3.42 17.26 -1.97
N HIS A 13 4.45 18.02 -2.31
CA HIS A 13 5.57 17.55 -3.13
C HIS A 13 6.47 16.53 -2.42
N GLN A 14 6.41 16.44 -1.08
CA GLN A 14 7.18 15.49 -0.27
C GLN A 14 6.42 14.21 0.03
N GLN A 15 5.11 14.15 -0.22
CA GLN A 15 4.26 12.99 0.13
C GLN A 15 4.74 11.69 -0.54
N GLY A 16 5.27 11.75 -1.76
CA GLY A 16 5.84 10.59 -2.44
C GLY A 16 7.07 10.03 -1.73
N ALA A 17 8.00 10.90 -1.33
CA ALA A 17 9.17 10.52 -0.54
C ALA A 17 8.76 9.98 0.84
N GLY A 18 7.84 10.65 1.51
CA GLY A 18 7.30 10.20 2.79
C GLY A 18 6.65 8.81 2.72
N ALA A 19 5.85 8.54 1.68
CA ALA A 19 5.26 7.23 1.46
C ALA A 19 6.32 6.14 1.22
N ALA A 20 7.38 6.45 0.44
CA ALA A 20 8.50 5.55 0.22
C ALA A 20 9.23 5.23 1.53
N MET A 21 9.56 6.24 2.34
CA MET A 21 10.24 6.06 3.62
C MET A 21 9.41 5.26 4.61
N THR A 22 8.10 5.51 4.69
CA THR A 22 7.17 4.72 5.52
C THR A 22 7.17 3.25 5.08
N THR A 23 7.11 3.00 3.77
CA THR A 23 7.13 1.64 3.22
C THR A 23 8.46 0.94 3.51
N LEU A 24 9.59 1.63 3.33
CA LEU A 24 10.92 1.10 3.64
C LEU A 24 11.06 0.75 5.13
N GLY A 25 10.66 1.66 6.01
CA GLY A 25 10.67 1.44 7.46
C GLY A 25 9.81 0.25 7.87
N TYR A 26 8.61 0.13 7.31
CA TYR A 26 7.74 -1.03 7.52
C TYR A 26 8.42 -2.35 7.08
N ARG A 27 9.04 -2.38 5.91
CA ARG A 27 9.74 -3.59 5.41
C ARG A 27 10.94 -3.97 6.26
N ILE A 28 11.74 -3.00 6.71
CA ILE A 28 12.83 -3.25 7.66
C ILE A 28 12.27 -3.83 8.97
N GLY A 29 11.18 -3.26 9.48
CA GLY A 29 10.50 -3.76 10.69
C GLY A 29 10.01 -5.21 10.51
N VAL A 30 9.42 -5.56 9.38
CA VAL A 30 8.98 -6.93 9.06
C VAL A 30 10.17 -7.91 9.00
N LEU A 31 11.30 -7.50 8.41
CA LEU A 31 12.50 -8.34 8.38
C LEU A 31 13.08 -8.55 9.79
N ALA A 32 13.15 -7.50 10.58
CA ALA A 32 13.64 -7.57 11.97
C ALA A 32 12.73 -8.42 12.86
N SER A 33 11.42 -8.18 12.83
CA SER A 33 10.45 -8.87 13.68
C SER A 33 10.09 -10.29 13.18
N GLY A 34 10.28 -10.57 11.90
CA GLY A 34 10.09 -11.90 11.32
C GLY A 34 11.39 -12.72 11.38
N GLY A 35 12.25 -12.56 10.35
CA GLY A 35 13.48 -13.34 10.24
C GLY A 35 14.48 -13.10 11.39
N GLY A 36 14.66 -11.83 11.78
CA GLY A 36 15.57 -11.49 12.88
C GLY A 36 15.15 -12.11 14.22
N ALA A 37 13.85 -12.04 14.53
CA ALA A 37 13.33 -12.64 15.75
C ALA A 37 13.52 -14.16 15.81
N LEU A 38 13.34 -14.85 14.68
CA LEU A 38 13.54 -16.32 14.60
C LEU A 38 15.02 -16.71 14.78
N ILE A 39 15.94 -15.97 14.15
CA ILE A 39 17.40 -16.19 14.29
C ILE A 39 17.83 -16.01 15.75
N ILE A 40 17.34 -14.96 16.41
CA ILE A 40 17.64 -14.71 17.84
C ILE A 40 17.02 -15.80 18.71
N ALA A 41 15.80 -16.23 18.41
CA ALA A 41 15.12 -17.28 19.17
C ALA A 41 15.86 -18.63 19.08
N ASP A 42 16.39 -18.96 17.90
CA ASP A 42 17.17 -20.19 17.69
C ASP A 42 18.52 -20.12 18.45
N ALA A 43 19.21 -18.97 18.41
CA ALA A 43 20.51 -18.80 19.03
C ALA A 43 20.47 -18.61 20.56
N ALA A 44 19.46 -17.92 21.10
CA ALA A 44 19.42 -17.45 22.49
C ALA A 44 18.07 -17.68 23.20
N GLY A 45 17.12 -18.31 22.53
CA GLY A 45 15.80 -18.62 23.04
C GLY A 45 14.78 -17.48 22.91
N TRP A 46 13.51 -17.83 23.05
CA TRP A 46 12.38 -16.92 22.83
C TRP A 46 12.35 -15.73 23.78
N ALA A 47 12.78 -15.92 25.05
CA ALA A 47 12.82 -14.82 26.02
C ALA A 47 13.73 -13.68 25.56
N VAL A 48 14.93 -14.01 25.05
CA VAL A 48 15.89 -13.04 24.53
C VAL A 48 15.35 -12.40 23.25
N SER A 49 14.76 -13.18 22.38
CA SER A 49 14.15 -12.67 21.14
C SER A 49 13.07 -11.60 21.44
N TYR A 50 12.14 -11.88 22.34
CA TYR A 50 11.12 -10.90 22.75
C TYR A 50 11.71 -9.69 23.46
N ALA A 51 12.74 -9.87 24.29
CA ALA A 51 13.43 -8.73 24.93
C ALA A 51 14.08 -7.80 23.89
N VAL A 52 14.72 -8.36 22.85
CA VAL A 52 15.29 -7.57 21.75
C VAL A 52 14.19 -6.87 20.96
N MET A 53 13.08 -7.55 20.65
CA MET A 53 11.94 -6.91 19.96
C MET A 53 11.36 -5.77 20.80
N ALA A 54 11.24 -5.94 22.11
CA ALA A 54 10.81 -4.90 23.04
C ALA A 54 11.78 -3.70 23.06
N ALA A 55 13.09 -3.97 23.05
CA ALA A 55 14.12 -2.92 22.97
C ALA A 55 14.03 -2.13 21.66
N LEU A 56 13.71 -2.76 20.53
CA LEU A 56 13.48 -2.07 19.26
C LEU A 56 12.28 -1.10 19.32
N MET A 57 11.26 -1.39 20.13
CA MET A 57 10.13 -0.48 20.33
C MET A 57 10.53 0.85 21.01
N VAL A 58 11.64 0.87 21.75
CA VAL A 58 12.17 2.10 22.37
C VAL A 58 12.55 3.13 21.30
N ILE A 59 12.99 2.68 20.12
CA ILE A 59 13.28 3.59 18.99
C ILE A 59 12.00 4.37 18.59
N GLY A 60 10.88 3.66 18.47
CA GLY A 60 9.59 4.30 18.15
C GLY A 60 9.14 5.26 19.27
N PHE A 61 9.29 4.85 20.53
CA PHE A 61 8.96 5.69 21.69
C PHE A 61 9.79 6.97 21.72
N VAL A 62 11.11 6.86 21.59
CA VAL A 62 12.02 8.03 21.55
C VAL A 62 11.70 8.92 20.36
N THR A 63 11.48 8.34 19.18
CA THR A 63 11.11 9.11 17.98
C THR A 63 9.83 9.88 18.21
N THR A 64 8.81 9.29 18.82
CA THR A 64 7.55 9.98 19.13
C THR A 64 7.76 11.17 20.09
N LEU A 65 8.63 11.02 21.10
CA LEU A 65 8.91 12.09 22.07
C LEU A 65 9.65 13.27 21.47
N ILE A 66 10.55 13.04 20.50
CA ILE A 66 11.36 14.10 19.88
C ILE A 66 10.72 14.69 18.61
N SER A 67 9.66 14.05 18.10
CA SER A 67 8.97 14.52 16.89
C SER A 67 8.17 15.79 17.18
N PRO A 68 8.31 16.86 16.37
CA PRO A 68 7.51 18.06 16.52
C PRO A 68 6.03 17.78 16.24
N GLU A 69 5.13 18.44 16.97
CA GLU A 69 3.70 18.29 16.78
C GLU A 69 3.25 19.01 15.49
N PRO A 70 2.51 18.38 14.60
CA PRO A 70 2.01 19.05 13.40
C PRO A 70 0.95 20.09 13.76
N ASN A 71 0.95 21.21 13.05
CA ASN A 71 -0.03 22.30 13.23
C ASN A 71 -1.38 21.93 12.58
N ALA A 72 -1.98 20.81 12.98
CA ALA A 72 -3.30 20.43 12.50
C ALA A 72 -4.42 21.15 13.29
N PRO A 73 -5.45 21.66 12.64
CA PRO A 73 -6.57 22.28 13.33
C PRO A 73 -7.28 21.25 14.22
N LYS A 74 -7.42 21.55 15.52
CA LYS A 74 -8.22 20.73 16.43
C LYS A 74 -9.71 20.93 16.11
N VAL A 75 -10.31 19.96 15.46
CA VAL A 75 -11.75 19.98 15.11
C VAL A 75 -12.64 19.55 16.28
N ILE A 76 -12.05 18.89 17.28
CA ILE A 76 -12.79 18.34 18.42
C ILE A 76 -12.58 19.28 19.62
N ALA A 77 -13.67 19.88 20.12
CA ALA A 77 -13.66 20.66 21.35
C ALA A 77 -13.60 19.72 22.58
N ASP A 78 -12.77 20.08 23.56
CA ASP A 78 -12.54 19.26 24.77
C ASP A 78 -13.78 19.01 25.65
N ASP A 79 -14.89 19.69 25.40
CA ASP A 79 -16.12 19.68 26.24
C ASP A 79 -17.35 19.08 25.53
N GLN A 80 -17.13 18.08 24.67
CA GLN A 80 -18.24 17.43 23.94
C GLN A 80 -18.77 16.19 24.67
N SER A 81 -20.09 15.95 24.57
CA SER A 81 -20.67 14.68 25.01
C SER A 81 -20.08 13.51 24.18
N TYR A 82 -20.02 12.30 24.79
CA TYR A 82 -19.51 11.10 24.11
C TYR A 82 -20.18 10.85 22.76
N ALA A 83 -21.51 11.07 22.66
CA ALA A 83 -22.25 10.93 21.41
C ALA A 83 -21.85 11.96 20.35
N ALA A 84 -21.60 13.21 20.74
CA ALA A 84 -21.11 14.26 19.86
C ALA A 84 -19.67 13.98 19.41
N TRP A 85 -18.82 13.51 20.33
CA TRP A 85 -17.47 13.07 20.02
C TRP A 85 -17.47 11.90 19.01
N LEU A 86 -18.29 10.86 19.22
CA LEU A 86 -18.38 9.71 18.30
C LEU A 86 -18.87 10.16 16.91
N LYS A 87 -19.82 11.07 16.85
CA LYS A 87 -20.29 11.65 15.60
C LYS A 87 -19.15 12.38 14.88
N SER A 88 -18.46 13.29 15.53
CA SER A 88 -17.37 14.06 14.94
C SER A 88 -16.14 13.21 14.59
N ALA A 89 -15.86 12.15 15.36
CA ALA A 89 -14.71 11.28 15.10
C ALA A 89 -14.94 10.25 13.98
N VAL A 90 -16.18 9.86 13.68
CA VAL A 90 -16.48 8.79 12.71
C VAL A 90 -17.43 9.27 11.61
N MET A 91 -18.58 9.85 11.96
CA MET A 91 -19.62 10.17 10.96
C MET A 91 -19.23 11.38 10.11
N ASP A 92 -18.71 12.44 10.73
CA ASP A 92 -18.35 13.67 10.03
C ASP A 92 -17.20 13.47 9.03
N PRO A 93 -16.10 12.71 9.34
CA PRO A 93 -15.05 12.38 8.36
C PRO A 93 -15.57 11.60 7.15
N PHE A 94 -16.51 10.66 7.39
CA PHE A 94 -17.13 9.89 6.32
C PHE A 94 -18.06 10.76 5.46
N ALA A 95 -18.90 11.58 6.10
CA ALA A 95 -19.78 12.51 5.41
C ALA A 95 -18.98 13.52 4.58
N ASP A 96 -17.91 14.11 5.15
CA ASP A 96 -17.00 15.01 4.43
C ASP A 96 -16.42 14.35 3.18
N PHE A 97 -15.98 13.09 3.29
CA PHE A 97 -15.47 12.36 2.13
C PHE A 97 -16.55 12.16 1.06
N MET A 98 -17.78 11.84 1.46
CA MET A 98 -18.91 11.57 0.54
C MET A 98 -19.43 12.85 -0.14
N THR A 99 -19.13 14.04 0.37
CA THR A 99 -19.48 15.31 -0.30
C THR A 99 -18.65 15.59 -1.53
N ARG A 100 -17.53 14.89 -1.69
CA ARG A 100 -16.61 15.10 -2.83
C ARG A 100 -17.25 14.69 -4.14
N ARG A 101 -17.00 15.48 -5.15
CA ARG A 101 -17.34 15.10 -6.51
C ARG A 101 -16.64 13.78 -6.86
N ASN A 102 -17.41 12.80 -7.34
CA ASN A 102 -16.93 11.46 -7.68
C ASN A 102 -16.44 10.58 -6.50
N ALA A 103 -16.87 10.83 -5.27
CA ALA A 103 -16.49 10.03 -4.08
C ALA A 103 -16.67 8.52 -4.31
N ILE A 104 -17.80 8.10 -4.88
CA ILE A 104 -18.11 6.69 -5.19
C ILE A 104 -17.11 6.11 -6.22
N ALA A 105 -16.76 6.88 -7.26
CA ALA A 105 -15.78 6.43 -8.25
C ALA A 105 -14.38 6.30 -7.64
N ILE A 106 -14.01 7.19 -6.73
CA ILE A 106 -12.74 7.10 -5.98
C ILE A 106 -12.74 5.86 -5.10
N LEU A 107 -13.81 5.56 -4.35
CA LEU A 107 -13.89 4.34 -3.54
C LEU A 107 -13.85 3.09 -4.42
N ALA A 108 -14.60 3.05 -5.52
CA ALA A 108 -14.54 1.93 -6.46
C ALA A 108 -13.13 1.72 -7.02
N PHE A 109 -12.43 2.81 -7.36
CA PHE A 109 -11.03 2.74 -7.78
C PHE A 109 -10.12 2.17 -6.67
N ILE A 110 -10.22 2.67 -5.44
CA ILE A 110 -9.42 2.18 -4.30
C ILE A 110 -9.63 0.68 -4.08
N GLY A 111 -10.88 0.20 -4.19
CA GLY A 111 -11.20 -1.22 -4.05
C GLY A 111 -10.68 -2.08 -5.20
N LEU A 112 -10.73 -1.58 -6.43
CA LEU A 112 -10.42 -2.37 -7.63
C LEU A 112 -8.94 -2.28 -8.07
N TYR A 113 -8.21 -1.26 -7.63
CA TYR A 113 -6.84 -1.00 -8.11
C TYR A 113 -5.89 -2.18 -7.92
N LYS A 114 -6.00 -2.90 -6.80
CA LYS A 114 -5.16 -4.06 -6.48
C LYS A 114 -5.88 -5.40 -6.64
N TYR A 115 -6.98 -5.45 -7.38
CA TYR A 115 -7.76 -6.68 -7.49
C TYR A 115 -7.00 -7.82 -8.17
N GLY A 116 -6.33 -7.55 -9.28
CA GLY A 116 -5.50 -8.54 -9.97
C GLY A 116 -4.39 -9.10 -9.07
N ASP A 117 -3.67 -8.22 -8.36
CA ASP A 117 -2.64 -8.62 -7.40
C ASP A 117 -3.21 -9.40 -6.21
N ALA A 118 -4.43 -9.11 -5.78
CA ALA A 118 -5.06 -9.81 -4.69
C ALA A 118 -5.34 -11.29 -5.07
N LEU A 119 -5.84 -11.53 -6.27
CA LEU A 119 -6.03 -12.87 -6.83
C LEU A 119 -4.69 -13.60 -6.98
N LEU A 120 -3.69 -12.93 -7.57
CA LEU A 120 -2.35 -13.48 -7.71
C LEU A 120 -1.76 -13.89 -6.36
N ALA A 121 -1.82 -13.02 -5.35
CA ALA A 121 -1.22 -13.25 -4.04
C ALA A 121 -1.81 -14.47 -3.31
N VAL A 122 -3.11 -14.77 -3.50
CA VAL A 122 -3.77 -15.93 -2.86
C VAL A 122 -3.24 -17.24 -3.45
N MET A 123 -3.00 -17.29 -4.76
CA MET A 123 -2.60 -18.52 -5.44
C MET A 123 -1.10 -18.62 -5.75
N SER A 124 -0.29 -17.61 -5.41
CA SER A 124 1.15 -17.63 -5.69
C SER A 124 1.87 -18.82 -5.04
N ASN A 125 1.65 -19.06 -3.73
CA ASN A 125 2.34 -20.15 -3.04
C ASN A 125 1.89 -21.53 -3.52
N PRO A 126 0.59 -21.86 -3.68
CA PRO A 126 0.16 -23.10 -4.33
C PRO A 126 0.78 -23.29 -5.72
N PHE A 127 0.80 -22.24 -6.53
CA PHE A 127 1.41 -22.28 -7.87
C PHE A 127 2.90 -22.65 -7.84
N TYR A 128 3.69 -22.03 -6.94
CA TYR A 128 5.13 -22.35 -6.86
C TYR A 128 5.38 -23.80 -6.46
N VAL A 129 4.57 -24.33 -5.54
CA VAL A 129 4.67 -25.73 -5.12
C VAL A 129 4.27 -26.66 -6.26
N ASP A 130 3.21 -26.35 -6.99
CA ASP A 130 2.72 -27.14 -8.13
C ASP A 130 3.74 -27.14 -9.28
N MET A 131 4.47 -26.03 -9.48
CA MET A 131 5.60 -25.95 -10.43
C MET A 131 6.83 -26.75 -9.98
N GLY A 132 6.83 -27.32 -8.78
CA GLY A 132 7.91 -28.18 -8.27
C GLY A 132 9.09 -27.41 -7.69
N PHE A 133 8.94 -26.11 -7.35
CA PHE A 133 9.96 -25.38 -6.61
C PHE A 133 10.03 -25.86 -5.17
N SER A 134 11.24 -26.02 -4.62
CA SER A 134 11.43 -26.38 -3.23
C SER A 134 10.99 -25.25 -2.29
N LEU A 135 10.58 -25.58 -1.06
CA LEU A 135 10.20 -24.59 -0.06
C LEU A 135 11.35 -23.63 0.26
N THR A 136 12.59 -24.09 0.15
CA THR A 136 13.79 -23.26 0.34
C THR A 136 13.93 -22.24 -0.77
N GLU A 137 13.79 -22.63 -2.03
CA GLU A 137 13.80 -21.71 -3.18
C GLU A 137 12.69 -20.69 -3.08
N ILE A 138 11.45 -21.14 -2.78
CA ILE A 138 10.31 -20.24 -2.58
C ILE A 138 10.63 -19.23 -1.47
N GLY A 139 11.13 -19.70 -0.31
CA GLY A 139 11.46 -18.81 0.82
C GLY A 139 12.55 -17.78 0.48
N LEU A 140 13.66 -18.22 -0.12
CA LEU A 140 14.77 -17.34 -0.49
C LEU A 140 14.35 -16.33 -1.56
N VAL A 141 13.69 -16.79 -2.62
CA VAL A 141 13.32 -15.91 -3.75
C VAL A 141 12.20 -14.96 -3.37
N THR A 142 11.13 -15.42 -2.72
CA THR A 142 9.97 -14.56 -2.47
C THR A 142 10.10 -13.73 -1.19
N LYS A 143 10.63 -14.32 -0.10
CA LYS A 143 10.63 -13.66 1.24
C LYS A 143 11.90 -12.84 1.50
N THR A 144 13.04 -13.22 0.92
CA THR A 144 14.29 -12.48 1.12
C THR A 144 14.55 -11.57 -0.06
N TYR A 145 14.78 -12.15 -1.24
CA TYR A 145 15.10 -11.40 -2.45
C TYR A 145 13.92 -10.51 -2.92
N GLY A 146 12.70 -11.04 -2.93
CA GLY A 146 11.50 -10.30 -3.34
C GLY A 146 11.25 -9.06 -2.47
N VAL A 147 11.52 -9.13 -1.15
CA VAL A 147 11.42 -7.96 -0.27
C VAL A 147 12.42 -6.87 -0.69
N ALA A 148 13.67 -7.23 -1.01
CA ALA A 148 14.65 -6.27 -1.50
C ALA A 148 14.19 -5.59 -2.80
N MET A 149 13.61 -6.35 -3.73
CA MET A 149 13.04 -5.81 -4.97
C MET A 149 11.83 -4.89 -4.71
N THR A 150 10.97 -5.23 -3.74
CA THR A 150 9.87 -4.33 -3.32
C THR A 150 10.40 -3.02 -2.75
N MET A 151 11.47 -3.07 -1.95
CA MET A 151 12.11 -1.86 -1.40
C MET A 151 12.68 -0.99 -2.52
N ALA A 152 13.40 -1.58 -3.48
CA ALA A 152 13.91 -0.88 -4.65
C ALA A 152 12.79 -0.23 -5.47
N GLY A 153 11.71 -0.98 -5.75
CA GLY A 153 10.52 -0.47 -6.43
C GLY A 153 9.84 0.68 -5.67
N SER A 154 9.75 0.58 -4.34
CA SER A 154 9.17 1.63 -3.49
C SER A 154 10.01 2.91 -3.53
N PHE A 155 11.34 2.79 -3.52
CA PHE A 155 12.24 3.93 -3.62
C PHE A 155 12.10 4.63 -4.99
N VAL A 156 12.13 3.86 -6.08
CA VAL A 156 11.91 4.40 -7.43
C VAL A 156 10.52 5.00 -7.56
N GLY A 157 9.48 4.35 -7.03
CA GLY A 157 8.11 4.86 -7.00
C GLY A 157 8.01 6.22 -6.31
N GLY A 158 8.69 6.39 -5.17
CA GLY A 158 8.77 7.68 -4.47
C GLY A 158 9.39 8.79 -5.33
N ILE A 159 10.49 8.49 -6.02
CA ILE A 159 11.14 9.44 -6.97
C ILE A 159 10.20 9.80 -8.12
N LEU A 160 9.51 8.80 -8.70
CA LEU A 160 8.57 9.02 -9.80
C LEU A 160 7.37 9.87 -9.36
N VAL A 161 6.85 9.65 -8.16
CA VAL A 161 5.77 10.48 -7.58
C VAL A 161 6.21 11.93 -7.43
N MET A 162 7.43 12.17 -6.95
CA MET A 162 7.98 13.53 -6.82
C MET A 162 8.21 14.20 -8.17
N ARG A 163 8.65 13.43 -9.19
CA ARG A 163 9.02 13.99 -10.49
C ARG A 163 7.83 14.17 -11.44
N PHE A 164 6.93 13.20 -11.47
CA PHE A 164 5.82 13.15 -12.43
C PHE A 164 4.45 13.35 -11.81
N GLY A 165 4.39 13.36 -10.47
CA GLY A 165 3.15 13.45 -9.72
C GLY A 165 2.53 12.09 -9.40
N ILE A 166 1.51 12.12 -8.53
CA ILE A 166 0.87 10.92 -7.96
C ILE A 166 0.11 10.13 -9.04
N LEU A 167 -0.80 10.80 -9.76
CA LEU A 167 -1.71 10.11 -10.69
C LEU A 167 -1.01 9.43 -11.87
N PRO A 168 -0.04 10.08 -12.57
CA PRO A 168 0.71 9.41 -13.63
C PRO A 168 1.51 8.22 -13.11
N THR A 169 2.17 8.35 -11.95
CA THR A 169 2.94 7.26 -11.35
C THR A 169 2.04 6.10 -10.94
N LEU A 170 0.86 6.39 -10.39
CA LEU A 170 -0.15 5.40 -10.02
C LEU A 170 -0.66 4.64 -11.24
N PHE A 171 -0.90 5.35 -12.36
CA PHE A 171 -1.39 4.75 -13.60
C PHE A 171 -0.34 3.81 -14.23
N TRP A 172 0.89 4.29 -14.42
CA TRP A 172 1.96 3.47 -14.98
C TRP A 172 2.41 2.36 -14.03
N GLY A 173 2.40 2.61 -12.72
CA GLY A 173 2.63 1.59 -11.71
C GLY A 173 1.58 0.48 -11.76
N GLY A 174 0.31 0.82 -11.91
CA GLY A 174 -0.77 -0.15 -12.05
C GLY A 174 -0.67 -0.97 -13.35
N ILE A 175 -0.25 -0.34 -14.47
CA ILE A 175 0.04 -1.07 -15.71
C ILE A 175 1.21 -2.05 -15.51
N ALA A 176 2.29 -1.61 -14.85
CA ALA A 176 3.44 -2.47 -14.56
C ALA A 176 3.05 -3.67 -13.68
N MET A 177 2.19 -3.46 -12.67
CA MET A 177 1.64 -4.52 -11.82
C MET A 177 0.79 -5.50 -12.64
N ALA A 178 -0.14 -5.01 -13.46
CA ALA A 178 -0.96 -5.87 -14.31
C ALA A 178 -0.09 -6.65 -15.34
N ALA A 179 0.90 -6.00 -15.94
CA ALA A 179 1.82 -6.65 -16.87
C ALA A 179 2.70 -7.70 -16.19
N SER A 180 3.10 -7.50 -14.91
CA SER A 180 3.87 -8.49 -14.16
C SER A 180 3.08 -9.80 -13.94
N ASN A 181 1.75 -9.74 -13.86
CA ASN A 181 0.92 -10.94 -13.74
C ASN A 181 1.02 -11.83 -14.97
N LEU A 182 1.24 -11.27 -16.18
CA LEU A 182 1.48 -12.06 -17.39
C LEU A 182 2.78 -12.85 -17.33
N LEU A 183 3.77 -12.40 -16.57
CA LEU A 183 5.02 -13.12 -16.40
C LEU A 183 4.83 -14.42 -15.59
N PHE A 184 3.81 -14.48 -14.73
CA PHE A 184 3.43 -15.73 -14.06
C PHE A 184 2.81 -16.72 -15.04
N ALA A 185 2.00 -16.25 -16.00
CA ALA A 185 1.50 -17.10 -17.08
C ALA A 185 2.67 -17.65 -17.93
N LEU A 186 3.69 -16.82 -18.22
CA LEU A 186 4.90 -17.29 -18.89
C LEU A 186 5.67 -18.31 -18.03
N LEU A 187 5.83 -18.07 -16.73
CA LEU A 187 6.49 -19.00 -15.82
C LEU A 187 5.76 -20.36 -15.80
N ALA A 188 4.43 -20.35 -15.83
CA ALA A 188 3.63 -21.58 -15.90
C ALA A 188 3.92 -22.42 -17.16
N THR A 189 4.27 -21.79 -18.29
CA THR A 189 4.66 -22.49 -19.51
C THR A 189 6.11 -22.99 -19.49
N LEU A 190 7.01 -22.30 -18.77
CA LEU A 190 8.43 -22.66 -18.67
C LEU A 190 8.70 -23.78 -17.66
N GLY A 191 7.75 -24.05 -16.75
CA GLY A 191 7.89 -25.06 -15.71
C GLY A 191 8.90 -24.67 -14.62
N ASN A 192 9.51 -25.69 -14.01
CA ASN A 192 10.50 -25.50 -12.93
C ASN A 192 11.82 -24.91 -13.47
N ASN A 193 11.86 -23.59 -13.63
CA ASN A 193 13.03 -22.85 -14.04
C ASN A 193 13.34 -21.74 -13.02
N LEU A 194 14.39 -21.94 -12.20
CA LEU A 194 14.75 -21.05 -11.13
C LEU A 194 15.11 -19.63 -11.62
N PHE A 195 15.79 -19.50 -12.77
CA PHE A 195 16.11 -18.17 -13.31
C PHE A 195 14.88 -17.41 -13.76
N ALA A 196 13.93 -18.09 -14.42
CA ALA A 196 12.65 -17.50 -14.79
C ALA A 196 11.86 -17.10 -13.52
N PHE A 197 11.85 -17.93 -12.50
CA PHE A 197 11.20 -17.65 -11.22
C PHE A 197 11.78 -16.38 -10.56
N ILE A 198 13.11 -16.27 -10.46
CA ILE A 198 13.77 -15.08 -9.93
C ILE A 198 13.41 -13.83 -10.76
N ALA A 199 13.42 -13.93 -12.09
CA ALA A 199 13.09 -12.81 -12.96
C ALA A 199 11.63 -12.34 -12.77
N VAL A 200 10.68 -13.27 -12.70
CA VAL A 200 9.26 -12.97 -12.48
C VAL A 200 9.05 -12.31 -11.13
N ILE A 201 9.62 -12.87 -10.06
CA ILE A 201 9.53 -12.30 -8.71
C ILE A 201 10.20 -10.92 -8.63
N SER A 202 11.29 -10.70 -9.39
CA SER A 202 11.95 -9.38 -9.45
C SER A 202 10.99 -8.32 -9.99
N VAL A 203 10.40 -8.58 -11.16
CA VAL A 203 9.53 -7.62 -11.84
C VAL A 203 8.25 -7.39 -11.04
N GLU A 204 7.63 -8.46 -10.55
CA GLU A 204 6.39 -8.40 -9.75
C GLU A 204 6.59 -7.58 -8.48
N ASN A 205 7.60 -7.90 -7.67
CA ASN A 205 7.83 -7.20 -6.41
C ASN A 205 8.27 -5.75 -6.64
N PHE A 206 9.08 -5.49 -7.67
CA PHE A 206 9.46 -4.13 -8.04
C PHE A 206 8.23 -3.31 -8.46
N ALA A 207 7.37 -3.83 -9.34
CA ALA A 207 6.13 -3.17 -9.76
C ALA A 207 5.19 -2.93 -8.59
N ASN A 208 5.04 -3.92 -7.69
CA ASN A 208 4.23 -3.80 -6.48
C ASN A 208 4.76 -2.73 -5.52
N GLY A 209 6.08 -2.63 -5.34
CA GLY A 209 6.71 -1.56 -4.56
C GLY A 209 6.41 -0.18 -5.14
N LEU A 210 6.63 -0.02 -6.44
CA LEU A 210 6.40 1.23 -7.16
C LEU A 210 4.92 1.66 -7.11
N GLY A 211 4.01 0.80 -7.51
CA GLY A 211 2.57 1.08 -7.50
C GLY A 211 2.01 1.24 -6.09
N GLY A 212 2.57 0.49 -5.11
CA GLY A 212 2.19 0.59 -3.71
C GLY A 212 2.47 1.95 -3.09
N VAL A 213 3.66 2.52 -3.32
CA VAL A 213 4.01 3.88 -2.83
C VAL A 213 3.12 4.94 -3.48
N ALA A 214 2.86 4.83 -4.79
CA ALA A 214 1.96 5.74 -5.48
C ALA A 214 0.52 5.65 -4.93
N ALA A 215 0.04 4.44 -4.60
CA ALA A 215 -1.27 4.25 -3.98
C ALA A 215 -1.33 4.86 -2.57
N ILE A 216 -0.31 4.68 -1.74
CA ILE A 216 -0.21 5.30 -0.42
C ILE A 216 -0.21 6.83 -0.55
N ALA A 217 0.57 7.39 -1.47
CA ALA A 217 0.59 8.83 -1.72
C ALA A 217 -0.77 9.35 -2.20
N TYR A 218 -1.48 8.59 -3.05
CA TYR A 218 -2.82 8.93 -3.51
C TYR A 218 -3.84 8.94 -2.36
N LEU A 219 -3.88 7.89 -1.54
CA LEU A 219 -4.76 7.84 -0.36
C LEU A 219 -4.49 9.02 0.59
N SER A 220 -3.21 9.35 0.76
CA SER A 220 -2.80 10.51 1.58
C SER A 220 -3.32 11.83 1.03
N SER A 221 -3.25 12.02 -0.29
CA SER A 221 -3.73 13.25 -0.96
C SER A 221 -5.25 13.40 -0.93
N LEU A 222 -5.97 12.32 -0.64
CA LEU A 222 -7.43 12.34 -0.47
C LEU A 222 -7.86 12.68 0.96
N CYS A 223 -6.96 12.75 1.94
CA CYS A 223 -7.34 13.08 3.30
C CYS A 223 -7.55 14.59 3.48
N ASN A 224 -8.61 14.94 4.21
CA ASN A 224 -8.79 16.30 4.72
C ASN A 224 -7.94 16.45 5.99
N VAL A 225 -7.15 17.52 6.07
CA VAL A 225 -6.25 17.80 7.23
C VAL A 225 -6.99 17.80 8.56
N ALA A 226 -8.27 18.20 8.55
CA ALA A 226 -9.12 18.17 9.74
C ALA A 226 -9.46 16.76 10.25
N PHE A 227 -9.43 15.73 9.37
CA PHE A 227 -9.88 14.37 9.66
C PHE A 227 -8.87 13.30 9.18
N THR A 228 -7.60 13.66 9.05
CA THR A 228 -6.56 12.85 8.40
C THR A 228 -6.53 11.41 8.90
N ALA A 229 -6.43 11.22 10.23
CA ALA A 229 -6.30 9.88 10.83
C ALA A 229 -7.50 8.99 10.50
N THR A 230 -8.72 9.52 10.66
CA THR A 230 -9.94 8.75 10.46
C THR A 230 -10.19 8.46 8.98
N GLN A 231 -10.05 9.47 8.09
CA GLN A 231 -10.25 9.26 6.66
C GLN A 231 -9.24 8.29 6.06
N TYR A 232 -7.96 8.41 6.43
CA TYR A 232 -6.93 7.47 5.98
C TYR A 232 -7.21 6.05 6.48
N ALA A 233 -7.58 5.88 7.75
CA ALA A 233 -7.94 4.58 8.31
C ALA A 233 -9.16 3.96 7.62
N LEU A 234 -10.20 4.74 7.35
CA LEU A 234 -11.39 4.28 6.62
C LEU A 234 -11.06 3.81 5.20
N MET A 235 -10.30 4.61 4.44
CA MET A 235 -9.91 4.25 3.08
C MET A 235 -9.01 3.01 3.02
N THR A 236 -8.03 2.90 3.91
CA THR A 236 -7.14 1.73 3.97
C THR A 236 -7.87 0.48 4.44
N SER A 237 -8.80 0.59 5.40
CA SER A 237 -9.66 -0.51 5.84
C SER A 237 -10.60 -0.96 4.72
N PHE A 238 -11.21 -0.01 3.99
CA PHE A 238 -12.05 -0.31 2.84
C PHE A 238 -11.26 -1.03 1.74
N MET A 239 -10.06 -0.57 1.43
CA MET A 239 -9.16 -1.22 0.46
C MET A 239 -8.83 -2.66 0.89
N ALA A 240 -8.49 -2.87 2.17
CA ALA A 240 -8.18 -4.20 2.70
C ALA A 240 -9.41 -5.13 2.68
N PHE A 241 -10.57 -4.63 3.07
CA PHE A 241 -11.84 -5.37 3.06
C PHE A 241 -12.22 -5.80 1.64
N THR A 242 -12.21 -4.84 0.70
CA THR A 242 -12.54 -5.11 -0.71
C THR A 242 -11.56 -6.12 -1.32
N ARG A 243 -10.26 -5.95 -1.05
CA ARG A 243 -9.22 -6.91 -1.47
C ARG A 243 -9.52 -8.31 -0.96
N THR A 244 -9.86 -8.47 0.31
CA THR A 244 -10.13 -9.79 0.91
C THR A 244 -11.36 -10.45 0.28
N ILE A 245 -12.46 -9.70 0.12
CA ILE A 245 -13.69 -10.23 -0.51
C ILE A 245 -13.43 -10.61 -1.97
N LEU A 246 -12.83 -9.72 -2.75
CA LEU A 246 -12.59 -9.97 -4.17
C LEU A 246 -11.61 -11.13 -4.40
N ALA A 247 -10.62 -11.30 -3.51
CA ALA A 247 -9.65 -12.40 -3.60
C ALA A 247 -10.22 -13.76 -3.15
N SER A 248 -11.32 -13.79 -2.41
CA SER A 248 -11.87 -15.05 -1.85
C SER A 248 -12.29 -16.06 -2.91
N GLY A 249 -12.65 -15.59 -4.12
CA GLY A 249 -12.96 -16.46 -5.27
C GLY A 249 -11.74 -17.05 -5.98
N GLY A 250 -10.51 -16.63 -5.59
CA GLY A 250 -9.28 -17.03 -6.30
C GLY A 250 -9.01 -18.53 -6.29
N GLY A 251 -9.26 -19.21 -5.16
CA GLY A 251 -9.10 -20.65 -5.05
C GLY A 251 -10.08 -21.42 -5.94
N TRP A 252 -11.37 -21.05 -5.87
CA TRP A 252 -12.38 -21.66 -6.75
C TRP A 252 -12.03 -21.46 -8.24
N LEU A 253 -11.56 -20.28 -8.61
CA LEU A 253 -11.15 -20.00 -9.99
C LEU A 253 -9.96 -20.89 -10.41
N ALA A 254 -8.96 -21.05 -9.53
CA ALA A 254 -7.78 -21.88 -9.79
C ALA A 254 -8.14 -23.38 -9.99
N ASP A 255 -9.21 -23.85 -9.34
CA ASP A 255 -9.69 -25.22 -9.53
C ASP A 255 -10.42 -25.44 -10.88
N GLN A 256 -10.87 -24.36 -11.55
CA GLN A 256 -11.63 -24.45 -12.80
C GLN A 256 -10.78 -24.27 -14.06
N VAL A 257 -9.59 -23.67 -13.94
CA VAL A 257 -8.73 -23.31 -15.09
C VAL A 257 -7.27 -23.69 -14.82
N ASP A 258 -6.50 -23.84 -15.89
CA ASP A 258 -5.06 -24.02 -15.79
C ASP A 258 -4.35 -22.73 -15.33
N TRP A 259 -3.12 -22.84 -14.84
CA TRP A 259 -2.34 -21.72 -14.30
C TRP A 259 -2.13 -20.59 -15.32
N VAL A 260 -1.93 -20.91 -16.61
CA VAL A 260 -1.74 -19.88 -17.63
C VAL A 260 -3.00 -19.03 -17.77
N THR A 261 -4.16 -19.67 -17.89
CA THR A 261 -5.47 -19.00 -17.96
C THR A 261 -5.75 -18.23 -16.68
N TYR A 262 -5.43 -18.79 -15.51
CA TYR A 262 -5.59 -18.13 -14.23
C TYR A 262 -4.84 -16.79 -14.20
N PHE A 263 -3.56 -16.75 -14.54
CA PHE A 263 -2.76 -15.53 -14.51
C PHE A 263 -3.15 -14.52 -15.60
N ILE A 264 -3.64 -14.98 -16.74
CA ILE A 264 -4.25 -14.08 -17.73
C ILE A 264 -5.50 -13.42 -17.14
N ILE A 265 -6.38 -14.17 -16.48
CA ILE A 265 -7.57 -13.62 -15.82
C ILE A 265 -7.17 -12.59 -14.73
N THR A 266 -6.15 -12.89 -13.89
CA THR A 266 -5.68 -11.94 -12.86
C THR A 266 -5.17 -10.64 -13.46
N THR A 267 -4.52 -10.70 -14.63
CA THR A 267 -4.08 -9.52 -15.37
C THR A 267 -5.26 -8.62 -15.75
N PHE A 268 -6.29 -9.21 -16.36
CA PHE A 268 -7.47 -8.47 -16.77
C PHE A 268 -8.37 -8.06 -15.60
N ALA A 269 -8.30 -8.75 -14.45
CA ALA A 269 -9.00 -8.37 -13.23
C ALA A 269 -8.54 -6.99 -12.68
N GLY A 270 -7.31 -6.57 -12.98
CA GLY A 270 -6.83 -5.22 -12.68
C GLY A 270 -7.33 -4.13 -13.63
N ALA A 271 -7.79 -4.50 -14.83
CA ALA A 271 -8.19 -3.54 -15.87
C ALA A 271 -9.32 -2.58 -15.46
N PRO A 272 -10.40 -3.00 -14.76
CA PRO A 272 -11.44 -2.09 -14.31
C PRO A 272 -10.90 -0.96 -13.42
N GLY A 273 -9.95 -1.27 -12.52
CA GLY A 273 -9.29 -0.26 -11.69
C GLY A 273 -8.50 0.74 -12.53
N LEU A 274 -7.74 0.27 -13.53
CA LEU A 274 -6.96 1.14 -14.43
C LEU A 274 -7.85 2.01 -15.33
N VAL A 275 -8.94 1.46 -15.86
CA VAL A 275 -9.92 2.20 -16.66
C VAL A 275 -10.55 3.30 -15.81
N LEU A 276 -10.92 2.98 -14.57
CA LEU A 276 -11.51 3.94 -13.65
C LEU A 276 -10.50 5.03 -13.25
N LEU A 277 -9.21 4.67 -13.03
CA LEU A 277 -8.16 5.65 -12.78
C LEU A 277 -7.96 6.59 -13.99
N TRP A 278 -7.90 6.03 -15.19
CA TRP A 278 -7.78 6.84 -16.40
C TRP A 278 -8.97 7.80 -16.58
N TRP A 279 -10.19 7.33 -16.28
CA TRP A 279 -11.38 8.17 -16.27
C TRP A 279 -11.28 9.28 -15.21
N LEU A 280 -10.87 8.95 -14.00
CA LEU A 280 -10.66 9.90 -12.91
C LEU A 280 -9.61 10.97 -13.30
N MET A 281 -8.50 10.58 -13.91
CA MET A 281 -7.46 11.51 -14.39
C MET A 281 -7.97 12.54 -15.39
N ARG A 282 -9.00 12.18 -16.19
CA ARG A 282 -9.62 13.10 -17.15
C ARG A 282 -10.67 14.01 -16.55
N HIS A 283 -11.33 13.59 -15.47
CA HIS A 283 -12.49 14.26 -14.89
C HIS A 283 -12.17 14.98 -13.57
N ILE A 284 -11.12 14.60 -12.86
CA ILE A 284 -10.59 15.35 -11.73
C ILE A 284 -9.63 16.41 -12.30
N ARG A 285 -10.20 17.55 -12.69
CA ARG A 285 -9.39 18.75 -12.91
C ARG A 285 -8.84 19.23 -11.57
N THR A 286 -7.69 19.89 -11.62
CA THR A 286 -6.94 20.52 -10.52
C THR A 286 -7.74 21.47 -9.59
N ALA A 287 -9.04 21.60 -9.78
CA ALA A 287 -9.96 22.40 -8.98
C ALA A 287 -10.47 21.71 -7.69
N ASP A 288 -10.28 20.39 -7.54
CA ASP A 288 -10.66 19.65 -6.32
C ASP A 288 -9.46 19.43 -5.36
N LYS A 289 -8.44 20.26 -5.41
CA LYS A 289 -7.44 20.33 -4.35
C LYS A 289 -8.16 20.73 -3.05
N PRO A 290 -7.94 20.01 -1.93
CA PRO A 290 -8.30 20.54 -0.63
C PRO A 290 -7.75 21.96 -0.50
N ALA A 291 -8.53 22.88 0.08
CA ALA A 291 -8.08 24.26 0.29
C ALA A 291 -6.67 24.26 0.88
N ALA A 292 -5.80 25.10 0.32
CA ALA A 292 -4.42 25.22 0.79
C ALA A 292 -4.41 25.42 2.31
N PRO A 293 -3.48 24.77 3.05
CA PRO A 293 -3.40 24.93 4.48
C PRO A 293 -3.29 26.44 4.80
N ILE A 294 -4.00 26.86 5.86
CA ILE A 294 -4.12 28.26 6.31
C ILE A 294 -2.76 28.94 6.55
N SER A 295 -1.67 28.17 6.67
CA SER A 295 -0.30 28.67 6.73
C SER A 295 0.19 29.40 5.46
N ALA A 296 -0.48 29.23 4.32
CA ALA A 296 -0.15 29.95 3.09
C ALA A 296 -0.76 31.37 3.05
N LEU A 297 -1.78 31.62 3.88
CA LEU A 297 -2.45 32.93 3.97
C LEU A 297 -1.80 33.88 5.00
N ALA A 298 -0.91 33.36 5.87
CA ALA A 298 -0.23 34.15 6.91
C ALA A 298 1.19 34.61 6.50
N ALA A 299 1.61 34.41 5.26
CA ALA A 299 2.94 34.79 4.78
C ALA A 299 2.94 36.07 3.91
N ASP A 300 1.79 36.70 3.72
CA ASP A 300 1.63 37.90 2.90
C ASP A 300 1.21 39.17 3.77
N ASP A 301 1.38 39.12 5.11
CA ASP A 301 1.26 40.31 6.00
C ASP A 301 2.58 40.66 6.66
#